data_be1ce456312b6ac06b3c14869fb440f5
#
_entry.id   be1ce456312b6ac06b3c14869fb440f5
#
_cell.length_a   1.000
_cell.length_b   1.000
_cell.length_c   1.000
_cell.angle_alpha   90.00
_cell.angle_beta   90.00
_cell.angle_gamma   90.00
#
_symmetry.space_group_name_H-M   'P 1'
#
loop_
_entity.id
_entity.type
_entity.pdbx_description
1 polymer ?
#
loop_
_entity_poly.entity_id
_entity_poly.type
_entity_poly.pdbx_seq_one_letter_code
_entity_poly.pdbx_strand_id
1 'polypeptide(L)'
;MEKAKLGVFEFAPDITSEQMQAYFFDEKALRVPNYRLYQLNTRGVRYYYTLNDHGEPTFYPSVTTILQEVMPRNIFLEKWKADMGWEKANAYTQERANYGTFMHGQIEKLLVARSYDLDSLKAELAKYIEREQLPTDFINYAEDLKKDILSFAQFVIDYDIKPLCIEEALFSSKGYAGMIDLVANMRRYTVTEEAKAREKKGDKWTEKDEEKYSERLVAMVDFKSGKNGFYESHVHQLYLYKDMWEENFPEIPVESVFNWSPKDWRKAPTYNFTCQDDAYDKRITESLLYQYQLRKTETKSVTLINGEINLDEGLEGNYKSVSLEELVKVKETDKEVEQDESPLFPPEE
;
A
#
# COMPACT_ATOMS: atom_id res chain seq x y z
N MET A 1 26.76 -9.16 -0.31
CA MET A 1 26.29 -7.76 -0.33
C MET A 1 25.11 -7.72 0.63
N GLU A 2 25.31 -7.13 1.80
CA GLU A 2 24.20 -6.88 2.71
C GLU A 2 23.21 -5.95 2.02
N LYS A 3 21.93 -6.33 2.00
CA LYS A 3 20.86 -5.45 1.59
C LYS A 3 20.92 -4.20 2.46
N ALA A 4 21.19 -3.04 1.85
CA ALA A 4 20.81 -1.79 2.48
C ALA A 4 19.34 -1.93 2.84
N LYS A 5 19.00 -1.94 4.13
CA LYS A 5 17.60 -1.88 4.57
C LYS A 5 17.07 -0.57 4.01
N LEU A 6 16.16 -0.66 3.04
CA LEU A 6 15.35 0.46 2.63
C LEU A 6 14.74 1.06 3.91
N GLY A 7 15.12 2.29 4.23
CA GLY A 7 14.57 2.99 5.37
C GLY A 7 15.55 3.79 6.23
N VAL A 8 16.86 3.63 6.11
CA VAL A 8 17.84 4.53 6.77
C VAL A 8 19.10 4.57 5.94
N PHE A 9 19.30 5.61 5.15
CA PHE A 9 20.61 5.97 4.67
C PHE A 9 21.33 6.72 5.81
N GLU A 10 22.21 6.02 6.51
CA GLU A 10 23.24 6.71 7.30
C GLU A 10 24.27 7.25 6.30
N PHE A 11 24.22 8.53 6.03
CA PHE A 11 25.29 9.21 5.29
C PHE A 11 26.57 9.16 6.12
N ALA A 12 27.69 8.93 5.45
CA ALA A 12 28.97 9.11 6.09
C ALA A 12 29.05 10.55 6.65
N PRO A 13 29.56 10.75 7.87
CA PRO A 13 29.51 12.04 8.56
C PRO A 13 30.31 13.17 7.87
N ASP A 14 31.03 12.86 6.83
CA ASP A 14 31.88 13.74 6.03
C ASP A 14 31.34 14.11 4.66
N ILE A 15 30.07 13.71 4.36
CA ILE A 15 29.45 14.03 3.08
C ILE A 15 29.13 15.53 2.99
N THR A 16 29.57 16.20 1.94
CA THR A 16 29.31 17.63 1.73
C THR A 16 27.87 17.90 1.27
N SER A 17 27.39 19.14 1.47
CA SER A 17 26.08 19.56 0.98
C SER A 17 25.94 19.39 -0.54
N GLU A 18 27.01 19.60 -1.31
CA GLU A 18 27.03 19.38 -2.76
C GLU A 18 26.95 17.90 -3.12
N GLN A 19 27.65 17.05 -2.37
CA GLN A 19 27.56 15.60 -2.55
C GLN A 19 26.18 15.07 -2.17
N MET A 20 25.56 15.61 -1.11
CA MET A 20 24.17 15.31 -0.76
C MET A 20 23.21 15.77 -1.84
N GLN A 21 23.36 17.00 -2.38
CA GLN A 21 22.55 17.45 -3.50
C GLN A 21 22.72 16.56 -4.73
N ALA A 22 23.96 16.24 -5.12
CA ALA A 22 24.24 15.33 -6.23
C ALA A 22 23.61 13.94 -6.01
N TYR A 23 23.67 13.43 -4.78
CA TYR A 23 23.05 12.16 -4.40
C TYR A 23 21.52 12.22 -4.50
N PHE A 24 20.88 13.27 -3.98
CA PHE A 24 19.42 13.45 -4.04
C PHE A 24 18.91 13.77 -5.44
N PHE A 25 19.73 14.37 -6.29
CA PHE A 25 19.39 14.65 -7.68
C PHE A 25 19.91 13.59 -8.67
N ASP A 26 20.65 12.59 -8.20
CA ASP A 26 20.99 11.44 -9.03
C ASP A 26 19.71 10.65 -9.34
N GLU A 27 19.37 10.52 -10.61
CA GLU A 27 18.23 9.73 -11.09
C GLU A 27 18.26 8.26 -10.63
N LYS A 28 19.38 7.79 -10.11
CA LYS A 28 19.59 6.42 -9.63
C LYS A 28 19.35 6.27 -8.12
N ALA A 29 19.30 7.38 -7.37
CA ALA A 29 19.10 7.31 -5.93
C ALA A 29 17.60 7.25 -5.59
N LEU A 30 17.22 6.22 -4.83
CA LEU A 30 15.86 6.13 -4.30
C LEU A 30 15.63 7.21 -3.24
N ARG A 31 14.45 7.78 -3.24
CA ARG A 31 14.00 8.75 -2.24
C ARG A 31 13.41 8.01 -1.05
N VAL A 32 13.90 8.34 0.12
CA VAL A 32 13.45 7.81 1.42
C VAL A 32 13.17 8.97 2.37
N PRO A 33 12.16 8.85 3.25
CA PRO A 33 11.89 9.89 4.22
C PRO A 33 13.00 9.97 5.27
N ASN A 34 13.15 11.14 5.90
CA ASN A 34 14.11 11.36 6.99
C ASN A 34 13.62 10.92 8.37
N TYR A 35 12.52 10.16 8.42
CA TYR A 35 11.90 9.62 9.63
C TYR A 35 11.68 8.12 9.50
N ARG A 36 11.44 7.46 10.62
CA ARG A 36 11.09 6.04 10.66
C ARG A 36 9.59 5.86 10.89
N LEU A 37 8.93 5.09 10.03
CA LEU A 37 7.53 4.73 10.16
C LEU A 37 7.42 3.22 10.41
N TYR A 38 6.63 2.86 11.42
CA TYR A 38 6.37 1.48 11.79
C TYR A 38 4.93 1.13 11.41
N GLN A 39 4.69 -0.13 11.02
CA GLN A 39 3.36 -0.61 10.71
C GLN A 39 2.81 -1.46 11.85
N LEU A 40 1.55 -1.24 12.20
CA LEU A 40 0.78 -2.03 13.16
C LEU A 40 -0.52 -2.50 12.52
N ASN A 41 -0.75 -3.81 12.52
CA ASN A 41 -2.02 -4.40 12.12
C ASN A 41 -2.74 -4.91 13.38
N THR A 42 -3.92 -4.38 13.64
CA THR A 42 -4.74 -4.79 14.79
C THR A 42 -6.20 -4.92 14.39
N ARG A 43 -6.85 -6.04 14.75
CA ARG A 43 -8.27 -6.32 14.44
C ARG A 43 -8.66 -6.08 12.97
N GLY A 44 -7.75 -6.41 12.04
CA GLY A 44 -7.97 -6.19 10.60
C GLY A 44 -7.82 -4.73 10.12
N VAL A 45 -7.39 -3.83 10.99
CA VAL A 45 -7.14 -2.42 10.68
C VAL A 45 -5.65 -2.17 10.65
N ARG A 46 -5.18 -1.45 9.63
CA ARG A 46 -3.78 -1.08 9.47
C ARG A 46 -3.55 0.34 9.95
N TYR A 47 -2.60 0.49 10.87
CA TYR A 47 -2.05 1.76 11.32
C TYR A 47 -0.56 1.84 11.00
N TYR A 48 -0.08 3.06 10.92
CA TYR A 48 1.35 3.37 10.97
C TYR A 48 1.60 4.23 12.20
N TYR A 49 2.83 4.24 12.71
CA TYR A 49 3.19 5.11 13.82
C TYR A 49 4.65 5.55 13.75
N THR A 50 4.90 6.76 14.23
CA THR A 50 6.22 7.30 14.51
C THR A 50 6.48 7.27 16.01
N LEU A 51 7.73 7.29 16.43
CA LEU A 51 8.10 7.48 17.82
C LEU A 51 8.77 8.85 17.95
N ASN A 52 8.38 9.62 18.98
CA ASN A 52 9.08 10.84 19.34
C ASN A 52 10.40 10.52 20.09
N ASP A 53 11.18 11.55 20.46
CA ASP A 53 12.44 11.41 21.17
C ASP A 53 12.30 10.75 22.56
N HIS A 54 11.10 10.70 23.11
CA HIS A 54 10.78 10.04 24.38
C HIS A 54 10.24 8.62 24.20
N GLY A 55 10.16 8.13 22.93
CA GLY A 55 9.64 6.80 22.59
C GLY A 55 8.11 6.71 22.58
N GLU A 56 7.39 7.84 22.64
CA GLU A 56 5.94 7.87 22.59
C GLU A 56 5.44 7.77 21.15
N PRO A 57 4.46 6.88 20.87
CA PRO A 57 3.95 6.68 19.52
C PRO A 57 2.91 7.74 19.11
N THR A 58 3.01 8.21 17.87
CA THR A 58 1.93 8.93 17.18
C THR A 58 1.39 8.03 16.08
N PHE A 59 0.09 7.70 16.15
CA PHE A 59 -0.57 6.78 15.23
C PHE A 59 -1.26 7.49 14.09
N TYR A 60 -1.14 6.89 12.89
CA TYR A 60 -1.77 7.32 11.65
C TYR A 60 -2.56 6.16 11.05
N PRO A 61 -3.87 6.29 10.80
CA PRO A 61 -4.61 5.30 10.04
C PRO A 61 -4.05 5.19 8.63
N SER A 62 -4.09 3.98 8.04
CA SER A 62 -3.69 3.84 6.64
C SER A 62 -4.73 4.47 5.70
N VAL A 63 -4.29 4.94 4.54
CA VAL A 63 -5.17 5.42 3.47
C VAL A 63 -6.26 4.40 3.15
N THR A 64 -5.90 3.12 3.04
CA THR A 64 -6.87 2.04 2.78
C THR A 64 -7.89 1.88 3.91
N THR A 65 -7.48 2.04 5.18
CA THR A 65 -8.39 2.04 6.34
C THR A 65 -9.39 3.19 6.26
N ILE A 66 -8.92 4.40 5.95
CA ILE A 66 -9.78 5.58 5.79
C ILE A 66 -10.83 5.33 4.71
N LEU A 67 -10.40 4.92 3.52
CA LEU A 67 -11.31 4.70 2.40
C LEU A 67 -12.34 3.59 2.68
N GLN A 68 -11.93 2.51 3.33
CA GLN A 68 -12.85 1.43 3.75
C GLN A 68 -13.93 1.91 4.73
N GLU A 69 -13.61 2.90 5.57
CA GLU A 69 -14.53 3.40 6.59
C GLU A 69 -15.54 4.44 6.04
N VAL A 70 -15.14 5.23 5.03
CA VAL A 70 -15.96 6.36 4.55
C VAL A 70 -16.59 6.15 3.18
N MET A 71 -16.03 5.30 2.34
CA MET A 71 -16.61 5.02 1.03
C MET A 71 -17.89 4.18 1.14
N PRO A 72 -18.84 4.37 0.22
CA PRO A 72 -20.02 3.52 0.15
C PRO A 72 -19.64 2.04 0.00
N ARG A 73 -20.38 1.18 0.69
CA ARG A 73 -20.19 -0.28 0.54
C ARG A 73 -20.51 -0.71 -0.89
N ASN A 74 -19.65 -1.52 -1.46
CA ASN A 74 -19.89 -2.11 -2.78
C ASN A 74 -20.95 -3.22 -2.67
N ILE A 75 -22.16 -2.92 -3.12
CA ILE A 75 -23.32 -3.83 -3.06
C ILE A 75 -23.03 -5.15 -3.79
N PHE A 76 -22.29 -5.11 -4.91
CA PHE A 76 -21.92 -6.31 -5.65
C PHE A 76 -20.97 -7.21 -4.87
N LEU A 77 -20.02 -6.61 -4.15
CA LEU A 77 -19.11 -7.33 -3.26
C LEU A 77 -19.85 -7.96 -2.08
N GLU A 78 -20.78 -7.23 -1.47
CA GLU A 78 -21.61 -7.76 -0.39
C GLU A 78 -22.50 -8.93 -0.86
N LYS A 79 -23.12 -8.80 -2.04
CA LYS A 79 -23.88 -9.88 -2.65
C LYS A 79 -23.00 -11.10 -2.94
N TRP A 80 -21.84 -10.90 -3.55
CA TRP A 80 -20.89 -11.97 -3.83
C TRP A 80 -20.46 -12.71 -2.54
N LYS A 81 -20.19 -11.96 -1.44
CA LYS A 81 -19.86 -12.56 -0.14
C LYS A 81 -21.02 -13.35 0.43
N ALA A 82 -22.24 -12.86 0.29
CA ALA A 82 -23.45 -13.58 0.73
C ALA A 82 -23.68 -14.87 -0.09
N ASP A 83 -23.52 -14.81 -1.42
CA ASP A 83 -23.71 -15.95 -2.31
C ASP A 83 -22.63 -17.04 -2.09
N MET A 84 -21.39 -16.64 -1.85
CA MET A 84 -20.26 -17.56 -1.56
C MET A 84 -20.29 -18.13 -0.13
N GLY A 85 -20.85 -17.41 0.79
CA GLY A 85 -20.77 -17.61 2.24
C GLY A 85 -19.56 -16.88 2.85
N TRP A 86 -19.76 -16.22 3.99
CA TRP A 86 -18.80 -15.34 4.65
C TRP A 86 -17.41 -15.94 4.87
N GLU A 87 -17.36 -17.17 5.38
CA GLU A 87 -16.08 -17.84 5.69
C GLU A 87 -15.25 -18.08 4.43
N LYS A 88 -15.91 -18.61 3.39
CA LYS A 88 -15.23 -18.87 2.10
C LYS A 88 -14.80 -17.58 1.42
N ALA A 89 -15.66 -16.55 1.46
CA ALA A 89 -15.33 -15.25 0.89
C ALA A 89 -14.15 -14.59 1.61
N ASN A 90 -14.09 -14.67 2.93
CA ASN A 90 -12.98 -14.15 3.72
C ASN A 90 -11.69 -14.94 3.46
N ALA A 91 -11.75 -16.27 3.41
CA ALA A 91 -10.60 -17.12 3.07
C ALA A 91 -10.06 -16.77 1.68
N TYR A 92 -10.92 -16.65 0.68
CA TYR A 92 -10.53 -16.23 -0.67
C TYR A 92 -9.92 -14.82 -0.70
N THR A 93 -10.51 -13.86 0.02
CA THR A 93 -9.98 -12.50 0.10
C THR A 93 -8.59 -12.47 0.73
N GLN A 94 -8.39 -13.26 1.81
CA GLN A 94 -7.08 -13.38 2.46
C GLN A 94 -6.05 -14.05 1.56
N GLU A 95 -6.43 -15.09 0.85
CA GLU A 95 -5.59 -15.77 -0.13
C GLU A 95 -5.13 -14.81 -1.24
N ARG A 96 -6.06 -13.99 -1.77
CA ARG A 96 -5.72 -12.96 -2.77
C ARG A 96 -4.85 -11.83 -2.21
N ALA A 97 -5.04 -11.47 -0.94
CA ALA A 97 -4.18 -10.50 -0.25
C ALA A 97 -2.74 -11.04 -0.11
N ASN A 98 -2.57 -12.30 0.30
CA ASN A 98 -1.27 -12.97 0.40
C ASN A 98 -0.59 -13.06 -0.98
N TYR A 99 -1.36 -13.38 -2.03
CA TYR A 99 -0.87 -13.38 -3.41
C TYR A 99 -0.32 -12.00 -3.80
N GLY A 100 -1.10 -10.93 -3.54
CA GLY A 100 -0.69 -9.55 -3.81
C GLY A 100 0.57 -9.17 -3.06
N THR A 101 0.64 -9.46 -1.75
CA THR A 101 1.82 -9.17 -0.92
C THR A 101 3.08 -9.86 -1.45
N PHE A 102 2.97 -11.14 -1.83
CA PHE A 102 4.11 -11.84 -2.41
C PHE A 102 4.51 -11.24 -3.77
N MET A 103 3.54 -10.95 -4.65
CA MET A 103 3.78 -10.32 -5.96
C MET A 103 4.52 -8.99 -5.82
N HIS A 104 4.07 -8.09 -4.93
CA HIS A 104 4.72 -6.81 -4.66
C HIS A 104 6.18 -6.99 -4.22
N GLY A 105 6.45 -7.90 -3.29
CA GLY A 105 7.82 -8.18 -2.85
C GLY A 105 8.73 -8.73 -3.97
N GLN A 106 8.18 -9.44 -4.97
CA GLN A 106 8.97 -9.88 -6.13
C GLN A 106 9.20 -8.73 -7.13
N ILE A 107 8.20 -7.86 -7.32
CA ILE A 107 8.31 -6.63 -8.11
C ILE A 107 9.37 -5.70 -7.52
N GLU A 108 9.36 -5.49 -6.21
CA GLU A 108 10.39 -4.73 -5.49
C GLU A 108 11.79 -5.27 -5.77
N LYS A 109 11.98 -6.59 -5.66
CA LYS A 109 13.27 -7.24 -5.95
C LYS A 109 13.73 -6.98 -7.38
N LEU A 110 12.82 -7.11 -8.36
CA LEU A 110 13.10 -6.83 -9.77
C LEU A 110 13.53 -5.37 -9.98
N LEU A 111 12.81 -4.42 -9.39
CA LEU A 111 13.11 -2.99 -9.52
C LEU A 111 14.44 -2.61 -8.89
N VAL A 112 14.72 -3.12 -7.68
CA VAL A 112 15.96 -2.82 -6.94
C VAL A 112 17.19 -3.47 -7.60
N ALA A 113 17.10 -4.75 -7.96
CA ALA A 113 18.23 -5.48 -8.55
C ALA A 113 18.38 -5.24 -10.06
N ARG A 114 17.35 -4.69 -10.73
CA ARG A 114 17.27 -4.55 -12.19
C ARG A 114 17.45 -5.86 -12.94
N SER A 115 17.31 -6.98 -12.26
CA SER A 115 17.37 -8.35 -12.77
C SER A 115 16.54 -9.26 -11.87
N TYR A 116 16.05 -10.37 -12.41
CA TYR A 116 15.25 -11.32 -11.63
C TYR A 116 15.48 -12.74 -12.14
N ASP A 117 15.74 -13.67 -11.22
CA ASP A 117 15.85 -15.09 -11.53
C ASP A 117 14.47 -15.76 -11.36
N LEU A 118 13.81 -16.00 -12.49
CA LEU A 118 12.49 -16.65 -12.50
C LEU A 118 12.51 -18.11 -12.01
N ASP A 119 13.65 -18.79 -12.07
CA ASP A 119 13.76 -20.17 -11.61
C ASP A 119 13.79 -20.25 -10.07
N SER A 120 14.24 -19.17 -9.41
CA SER A 120 14.21 -19.07 -7.94
C SER A 120 12.81 -18.82 -7.36
N LEU A 121 11.85 -18.35 -8.17
CA LEU A 121 10.52 -17.90 -7.70
C LEU A 121 9.77 -18.97 -6.90
N LYS A 122 9.76 -20.21 -7.39
CA LYS A 122 9.04 -21.30 -6.70
C LYS A 122 9.64 -21.63 -5.34
N ALA A 123 10.97 -21.57 -5.22
CA ALA A 123 11.66 -21.78 -3.94
C ALA A 123 11.41 -20.63 -2.97
N GLU A 124 11.33 -19.40 -3.45
CA GLU A 124 10.97 -18.23 -2.63
C GLU A 124 9.52 -18.29 -2.18
N LEU A 125 8.60 -18.71 -3.06
CA LEU A 125 7.20 -18.91 -2.71
C LEU A 125 7.04 -19.99 -1.62
N ALA A 126 7.79 -21.09 -1.70
CA ALA A 126 7.78 -22.11 -0.67
C ALA A 126 8.23 -21.57 0.70
N LYS A 127 9.27 -20.74 0.74
CA LYS A 127 9.71 -20.07 1.99
C LYS A 127 8.68 -19.07 2.52
N TYR A 128 7.98 -18.38 1.60
CA TYR A 128 6.90 -17.46 1.99
C TYR A 128 5.73 -18.22 2.61
N ILE A 129 5.31 -19.35 2.02
CA ILE A 129 4.27 -20.23 2.54
C ILE A 129 4.61 -20.70 3.98
N GLU A 130 5.83 -21.14 4.20
CA GLU A 130 6.31 -21.58 5.52
C GLU A 130 6.29 -20.42 6.54
N ARG A 131 6.82 -19.27 6.16
CA ARG A 131 6.91 -18.08 7.04
C ARG A 131 5.53 -17.55 7.45
N GLU A 132 4.60 -17.45 6.49
CA GLU A 132 3.25 -16.92 6.70
C GLU A 132 2.25 -18.00 7.11
N GLN A 133 2.69 -19.26 7.27
CA GLN A 133 1.87 -20.42 7.63
C GLN A 133 0.66 -20.60 6.68
N LEU A 134 0.88 -20.40 5.38
CA LEU A 134 -0.17 -20.52 4.37
C LEU A 134 -0.45 -22.00 4.02
N PRO A 135 -1.63 -22.31 3.45
CA PRO A 135 -1.91 -23.62 2.90
C PRO A 135 -0.87 -24.05 1.86
N THR A 136 -0.47 -25.31 1.87
CA THR A 136 0.59 -25.84 0.98
C THR A 136 0.23 -25.79 -0.49
N ASP A 137 -1.05 -25.80 -0.83
CA ASP A 137 -1.57 -25.65 -2.20
C ASP A 137 -1.41 -24.25 -2.78
N PHE A 138 -1.09 -23.24 -1.93
CA PHE A 138 -0.72 -21.89 -2.37
C PHE A 138 0.49 -21.92 -3.35
N ILE A 139 1.32 -22.96 -3.32
CA ILE A 139 2.42 -23.17 -4.26
C ILE A 139 1.95 -23.26 -5.73
N ASN A 140 0.68 -23.59 -5.97
CA ASN A 140 0.10 -23.68 -7.30
C ASN A 140 0.05 -22.33 -8.01
N TYR A 141 0.15 -21.21 -7.27
CA TYR A 141 0.23 -19.87 -7.85
C TYR A 141 1.59 -19.53 -8.49
N ALA A 142 2.60 -20.40 -8.39
CA ALA A 142 3.95 -20.12 -8.90
C ALA A 142 3.96 -19.75 -10.38
N GLU A 143 3.18 -20.44 -11.23
CA GLU A 143 3.11 -20.16 -12.67
C GLU A 143 2.37 -18.86 -12.99
N ASP A 144 1.31 -18.54 -12.25
CA ASP A 144 0.60 -17.27 -12.40
C ASP A 144 1.48 -16.09 -11.96
N LEU A 145 2.15 -16.23 -10.82
CA LEU A 145 3.11 -15.24 -10.32
C LEU A 145 4.27 -15.01 -11.31
N LYS A 146 4.79 -16.08 -11.92
CA LYS A 146 5.81 -15.97 -12.95
C LYS A 146 5.33 -15.14 -14.14
N LYS A 147 4.10 -15.37 -14.60
CA LYS A 147 3.48 -14.58 -15.68
C LYS A 147 3.27 -13.13 -15.28
N ASP A 148 2.84 -12.88 -14.05
CA ASP A 148 2.57 -11.54 -13.55
C ASP A 148 3.87 -10.73 -13.43
N ILE A 149 4.98 -11.35 -12.97
CA ILE A 149 6.31 -10.72 -12.93
C ILE A 149 6.81 -10.41 -14.33
N LEU A 150 6.60 -11.32 -15.30
CA LEU A 150 6.96 -11.06 -16.70
C LEU A 150 6.14 -9.91 -17.30
N SER A 151 4.84 -9.80 -16.94
CA SER A 151 4.00 -8.67 -17.33
C SER A 151 4.55 -7.35 -16.76
N PHE A 152 5.04 -7.38 -15.52
CA PHE A 152 5.65 -6.21 -14.91
C PHE A 152 6.99 -5.85 -15.55
N ALA A 153 7.84 -6.84 -15.85
CA ALA A 153 9.09 -6.62 -16.57
C ALA A 153 8.84 -5.98 -17.96
N GLN A 154 7.78 -6.42 -18.67
CA GLN A 154 7.39 -5.81 -19.94
C GLN A 154 6.97 -4.34 -19.74
N PHE A 155 6.21 -4.02 -18.69
CA PHE A 155 5.83 -2.66 -18.32
C PHE A 155 7.08 -1.78 -18.08
N VAL A 156 8.05 -2.30 -17.31
CA VAL A 156 9.32 -1.59 -17.05
C VAL A 156 10.06 -1.25 -18.34
N ILE A 157 10.08 -2.18 -19.29
CA ILE A 157 10.73 -1.99 -20.61
C ILE A 157 9.97 -0.98 -21.46
N ASP A 158 8.65 -1.17 -21.59
CA ASP A 158 7.80 -0.31 -22.45
C ASP A 158 7.88 1.15 -22.05
N TYR A 159 7.90 1.44 -20.75
CA TYR A 159 7.91 2.81 -20.22
C TYR A 159 9.29 3.28 -19.76
N ASP A 160 10.33 2.47 -19.93
CA ASP A 160 11.70 2.77 -19.46
C ASP A 160 11.69 3.29 -18.02
N ILE A 161 11.12 2.49 -17.11
CA ILE A 161 10.91 2.86 -15.72
C ILE A 161 12.24 3.05 -15.00
N LYS A 162 12.42 4.23 -14.43
CA LYS A 162 13.55 4.59 -13.54
C LYS A 162 12.98 4.92 -12.16
N PRO A 163 13.05 4.00 -11.19
CA PRO A 163 12.46 4.21 -9.88
C PRO A 163 13.07 5.40 -9.14
N LEU A 164 12.22 6.19 -8.50
CA LEU A 164 12.59 7.24 -7.54
C LEU A 164 12.22 6.83 -6.11
N CYS A 165 11.18 5.99 -5.96
CA CYS A 165 10.72 5.44 -4.70
C CYS A 165 10.12 4.06 -4.97
N ILE A 166 10.36 3.07 -4.10
CA ILE A 166 9.85 1.68 -4.22
C ILE A 166 9.40 1.22 -2.84
N GLU A 167 8.11 0.84 -2.70
CA GLU A 167 7.53 0.25 -1.48
C GLU A 167 7.91 1.05 -0.20
N GLU A 168 7.70 2.37 -0.22
CA GLU A 168 8.08 3.25 0.88
C GLU A 168 6.86 3.78 1.64
N ALA A 169 6.95 3.72 2.97
CA ALA A 169 5.89 4.20 3.86
C ALA A 169 6.09 5.68 4.19
N LEU A 170 5.06 6.48 3.94
CA LEU A 170 5.03 7.91 4.25
C LEU A 170 3.82 8.25 5.13
N PHE A 171 3.88 9.40 5.81
CA PHE A 171 2.73 10.00 6.47
C PHE A 171 2.49 11.43 6.01
N SER A 172 1.26 11.90 6.17
CA SER A 172 0.83 13.28 5.90
C SER A 172 0.54 14.01 7.20
N SER A 173 0.85 15.30 7.25
CA SER A 173 0.45 16.22 8.33
C SER A 173 -1.06 16.29 8.52
N LYS A 174 -1.85 15.86 7.52
CA LYS A 174 -3.31 15.71 7.59
C LYS A 174 -3.76 14.51 8.43
N GLY A 175 -2.83 13.74 9.04
CA GLY A 175 -3.10 12.69 10.02
C GLY A 175 -3.42 11.32 9.41
N TYR A 176 -2.79 10.95 8.30
CA TYR A 176 -2.86 9.62 7.70
C TYR A 176 -1.50 9.17 7.17
N ALA A 177 -1.37 7.88 6.89
CA ALA A 177 -0.16 7.30 6.34
C ALA A 177 -0.47 6.22 5.30
N GLY A 178 0.54 5.79 4.55
CA GLY A 178 0.40 4.73 3.57
C GLY A 178 1.74 4.30 3.00
N MET A 179 1.73 3.18 2.30
CA MET A 179 2.88 2.68 1.56
C MET A 179 2.66 2.96 0.08
N ILE A 180 3.60 3.65 -0.52
CA ILE A 180 3.62 3.97 -1.94
C ILE A 180 4.36 2.85 -2.66
N ASP A 181 3.72 2.20 -3.64
CA ASP A 181 4.30 1.08 -4.35
C ASP A 181 5.47 1.55 -5.25
N LEU A 182 5.26 2.60 -6.05
CA LEU A 182 6.28 3.13 -6.96
C LEU A 182 6.06 4.62 -7.26
N VAL A 183 7.13 5.40 -7.14
CA VAL A 183 7.27 6.67 -7.86
C VAL A 183 8.46 6.54 -8.81
N ALA A 184 8.27 6.91 -10.07
CA ALA A 184 9.29 6.72 -11.09
C ALA A 184 9.32 7.85 -12.12
N ASN A 185 10.52 8.10 -12.64
CA ASN A 185 10.68 8.81 -13.89
C ASN A 185 10.49 7.81 -15.02
N MET A 186 9.51 8.03 -15.89
CA MET A 186 9.15 7.12 -16.97
C MET A 186 8.86 7.86 -18.29
N ARG A 187 8.83 7.13 -19.40
CA ARG A 187 8.35 7.69 -20.67
C ARG A 187 6.92 8.19 -20.52
N ARG A 188 6.62 9.32 -21.18
CA ARG A 188 5.28 9.89 -21.13
C ARG A 188 4.24 8.92 -21.69
N TYR A 189 3.15 8.73 -20.97
CA TYR A 189 2.11 7.74 -21.29
C TYR A 189 1.58 7.87 -22.70
N THR A 190 1.16 9.09 -23.10
CA THR A 190 0.58 9.34 -24.41
C THR A 190 1.53 9.00 -25.56
N VAL A 191 2.80 9.36 -25.42
CA VAL A 191 3.85 9.10 -26.41
C VAL A 191 4.12 7.61 -26.54
N THR A 192 4.19 6.89 -25.41
CA THR A 192 4.41 5.45 -25.41
C THR A 192 3.27 4.70 -26.07
N GLU A 193 2.02 5.07 -25.82
CA GLU A 193 0.86 4.43 -26.45
C GLU A 193 0.78 4.74 -27.96
N GLU A 194 1.12 5.96 -28.39
CA GLU A 194 1.27 6.28 -29.81
C GLU A 194 2.34 5.42 -30.48
N ALA A 195 3.49 5.25 -29.83
CA ALA A 195 4.58 4.42 -30.32
C ALA A 195 4.17 2.96 -30.52
N LYS A 196 3.55 2.35 -29.51
CA LYS A 196 3.00 0.99 -29.58
C LYS A 196 1.98 0.85 -30.70
N ALA A 197 1.12 1.84 -30.89
CA ALA A 197 0.11 1.82 -31.96
C ALA A 197 0.75 1.89 -33.35
N ARG A 198 1.82 2.67 -33.53
CA ARG A 198 2.59 2.76 -34.78
C ARG A 198 3.34 1.47 -35.09
N GLU A 199 4.05 0.92 -34.12
CA GLU A 199 4.77 -0.34 -34.25
C GLU A 199 3.80 -1.46 -34.69
N LYS A 200 2.62 -1.53 -34.08
CA LYS A 200 1.58 -2.50 -34.45
C LYS A 200 1.10 -2.34 -35.90
N LYS A 201 1.14 -1.10 -36.44
CA LYS A 201 0.79 -0.83 -37.86
C LYS A 201 1.96 -1.04 -38.80
N GLY A 202 3.18 -1.16 -38.30
CA GLY A 202 4.40 -1.24 -39.11
C GLY A 202 4.84 0.11 -39.69
N ASP A 203 4.41 1.23 -39.10
CA ASP A 203 4.74 2.57 -39.53
C ASP A 203 6.22 2.88 -39.24
N LYS A 204 6.88 3.60 -40.15
CA LYS A 204 8.28 4.04 -39.98
C LYS A 204 8.36 5.23 -39.04
N TRP A 205 9.33 5.21 -38.14
CA TRP A 205 9.67 6.31 -37.27
C TRP A 205 10.46 7.40 -37.96
N THR A 206 10.24 8.64 -37.56
CA THR A 206 11.04 9.80 -37.97
C THR A 206 11.87 10.31 -36.79
N GLU A 207 12.87 11.17 -37.02
CA GLU A 207 13.66 11.80 -35.94
C GLU A 207 12.77 12.55 -34.93
N LYS A 208 11.69 13.23 -35.42
CA LYS A 208 10.72 13.90 -34.55
C LYS A 208 9.92 12.91 -33.65
N ASP A 209 9.65 11.72 -34.15
CA ASP A 209 9.00 10.66 -33.37
C ASP A 209 9.92 10.16 -32.28
N GLU A 210 11.22 10.00 -32.57
CA GLU A 210 12.23 9.61 -31.60
C GLU A 210 12.40 10.68 -30.50
N GLU A 211 12.50 11.95 -30.89
CA GLU A 211 12.57 13.07 -29.94
C GLU A 211 11.35 13.06 -29.01
N LYS A 212 10.15 13.01 -29.56
CA LYS A 212 8.90 12.92 -28.80
C LYS A 212 8.85 11.68 -27.91
N TYR A 213 9.35 10.54 -28.40
CA TYR A 213 9.40 9.29 -27.63
C TYR A 213 10.35 9.34 -26.43
N SER A 214 11.29 10.27 -26.41
CA SER A 214 12.19 10.53 -25.30
C SER A 214 11.55 11.34 -24.16
N GLU A 215 10.36 11.94 -24.37
CA GLU A 215 9.67 12.71 -23.35
C GLU A 215 9.35 11.85 -22.11
N ARG A 216 9.62 12.44 -20.98
CA ARG A 216 9.46 11.76 -19.68
C ARG A 216 8.54 12.54 -18.76
N LEU A 217 8.08 11.83 -17.71
CA LEU A 217 7.31 12.42 -16.62
C LEU A 217 7.62 11.71 -15.30
N VAL A 218 7.35 12.37 -14.19
CA VAL A 218 7.34 11.74 -12.87
C VAL A 218 5.95 11.17 -12.61
N ALA A 219 5.86 9.86 -12.50
CA ALA A 219 4.62 9.14 -12.27
C ALA A 219 4.61 8.45 -10.92
N MET A 220 3.43 8.41 -10.31
CA MET A 220 3.11 7.49 -9.22
C MET A 220 2.30 6.32 -9.77
N VAL A 221 2.70 5.10 -9.41
CA VAL A 221 2.04 3.88 -9.88
C VAL A 221 1.69 3.01 -8.67
N ASP A 222 0.41 2.68 -8.55
CA ASP A 222 -0.11 1.77 -7.54
C ASP A 222 -0.39 0.41 -8.19
N PHE A 223 0.15 -0.66 -7.59
CA PHE A 223 0.07 -2.01 -8.11
C PHE A 223 -1.14 -2.76 -7.57
N LYS A 224 -1.85 -3.45 -8.46
CA LYS A 224 -2.94 -4.32 -8.08
C LYS A 224 -2.73 -5.72 -8.65
N SER A 225 -2.92 -6.74 -7.82
CA SER A 225 -2.82 -8.14 -8.26
C SER A 225 -4.09 -8.65 -8.97
N GLY A 226 -5.17 -7.88 -8.92
CA GLY A 226 -6.43 -8.21 -9.58
C GLY A 226 -6.38 -7.95 -11.08
N LYS A 227 -6.95 -8.87 -11.90
CA LYS A 227 -6.92 -8.80 -13.37
C LYS A 227 -8.16 -8.13 -13.98
N ASN A 228 -9.15 -7.76 -13.17
CA ASN A 228 -10.48 -7.31 -13.59
C ASN A 228 -10.68 -5.79 -13.68
N GLY A 229 -9.58 -5.04 -13.74
CA GLY A 229 -9.62 -3.57 -13.79
C GLY A 229 -9.51 -2.91 -12.40
N PHE A 230 -9.76 -1.60 -12.39
CA PHE A 230 -9.52 -0.77 -11.21
C PHE A 230 -10.84 -0.22 -10.66
N TYR A 231 -10.89 -0.02 -9.36
CA TYR A 231 -12.05 0.48 -8.64
C TYR A 231 -11.85 1.96 -8.25
N GLU A 232 -12.96 2.66 -8.00
CA GLU A 232 -12.97 4.04 -7.53
C GLU A 232 -12.04 4.27 -6.31
N SER A 233 -12.05 3.33 -5.34
CA SER A 233 -11.17 3.40 -4.17
C SER A 233 -9.68 3.43 -4.51
N HIS A 234 -9.26 2.82 -5.62
CA HIS A 234 -7.87 2.86 -6.07
C HIS A 234 -7.46 4.25 -6.56
N VAL A 235 -8.40 4.99 -7.16
CA VAL A 235 -8.17 6.37 -7.62
C VAL A 235 -8.01 7.31 -6.41
N HIS A 236 -8.92 7.23 -5.44
CA HIS A 236 -8.83 8.04 -4.23
C HIS A 236 -7.58 7.70 -3.40
N GLN A 237 -7.15 6.43 -3.41
CA GLN A 237 -5.89 6.01 -2.81
C GLN A 237 -4.70 6.71 -3.46
N LEU A 238 -4.64 6.75 -4.79
CA LEU A 238 -3.59 7.43 -5.55
C LEU A 238 -3.55 8.93 -5.27
N TYR A 239 -4.71 9.59 -5.17
CA TYR A 239 -4.75 11.04 -4.89
C TYR A 239 -4.24 11.36 -3.48
N LEU A 240 -4.59 10.55 -2.47
CA LEU A 240 -4.03 10.71 -1.11
C LEU A 240 -2.54 10.39 -1.06
N TYR A 241 -2.08 9.41 -1.83
CA TYR A 241 -0.66 9.08 -1.93
C TYR A 241 0.13 10.18 -2.63
N LYS A 242 -0.42 10.77 -3.69
CA LYS A 242 0.20 11.92 -4.37
C LYS A 242 0.33 13.11 -3.42
N ASP A 243 -0.72 13.48 -2.69
CA ASP A 243 -0.66 14.56 -1.70
C ASP A 243 0.42 14.29 -0.64
N MET A 244 0.47 13.05 -0.13
CA MET A 244 1.45 12.62 0.86
C MET A 244 2.88 12.66 0.30
N TRP A 245 3.08 12.25 -0.95
CA TRP A 245 4.38 12.33 -1.62
C TRP A 245 4.84 13.77 -1.80
N GLU A 246 3.99 14.65 -2.32
CA GLU A 246 4.31 16.06 -2.56
C GLU A 246 4.57 16.84 -1.27
N GLU A 247 3.98 16.40 -0.15
CA GLU A 247 4.29 16.95 1.17
C GLU A 247 5.68 16.55 1.66
N ASN A 248 6.12 15.31 1.41
CA ASN A 248 7.41 14.78 1.86
C ASN A 248 8.57 15.09 0.90
N PHE A 249 8.29 15.21 -0.41
CA PHE A 249 9.28 15.45 -1.47
C PHE A 249 8.79 16.54 -2.44
N PRO A 250 8.63 17.79 -1.97
CA PRO A 250 8.08 18.89 -2.77
C PRO A 250 8.95 19.24 -3.99
N GLU A 251 10.24 18.88 -3.97
CA GLU A 251 11.17 19.09 -5.07
C GLU A 251 10.96 18.12 -6.24
N ILE A 252 10.18 17.06 -6.06
CA ILE A 252 9.88 16.04 -7.08
C ILE A 252 8.37 15.86 -7.17
N PRO A 253 7.65 16.83 -7.73
CA PRO A 253 6.20 16.73 -7.87
C PRO A 253 5.82 15.59 -8.82
N VAL A 254 4.76 14.85 -8.48
CA VAL A 254 4.19 13.81 -9.34
C VAL A 254 3.31 14.47 -10.39
N GLU A 255 3.63 14.29 -11.68
CA GLU A 255 2.86 14.83 -12.78
C GLU A 255 1.57 14.02 -13.03
N SER A 256 1.66 12.69 -12.98
CA SER A 256 0.54 11.79 -13.29
C SER A 256 0.48 10.58 -12.36
N VAL A 257 -0.73 10.09 -12.08
CA VAL A 257 -0.98 8.93 -11.25
C VAL A 257 -1.62 7.80 -12.05
N PHE A 258 -1.19 6.56 -11.77
CA PHE A 258 -1.59 5.39 -12.55
C PHE A 258 -1.88 4.20 -11.65
N ASN A 259 -2.81 3.35 -12.10
CA ASN A 259 -2.90 1.98 -11.62
C ASN A 259 -2.29 1.01 -12.64
N TRP A 260 -1.56 0.04 -12.14
CA TRP A 260 -1.02 -1.08 -12.90
C TRP A 260 -1.56 -2.40 -12.33
N SER A 261 -1.88 -3.37 -13.24
CA SER A 261 -2.15 -4.75 -12.84
C SER A 261 -1.72 -5.71 -13.94
N PRO A 262 -1.37 -6.97 -13.60
CA PRO A 262 -1.11 -7.98 -14.61
C PRO A 262 -2.39 -8.27 -15.40
N LYS A 263 -2.20 -8.84 -16.59
CA LYS A 263 -3.27 -9.33 -17.45
C LYS A 263 -2.93 -10.72 -17.93
N ASP A 264 -3.96 -11.56 -18.11
CA ASP A 264 -3.73 -12.88 -18.69
C ASP A 264 -3.22 -12.79 -20.13
N TRP A 265 -2.20 -13.57 -20.43
CA TRP A 265 -1.60 -13.63 -21.76
C TRP A 265 -1.19 -15.03 -22.17
N ARG A 266 -1.09 -15.26 -23.49
CA ARG A 266 -0.73 -16.57 -24.06
C ARG A 266 0.59 -16.56 -24.83
N LYS A 267 0.90 -15.46 -25.53
CA LYS A 267 2.07 -15.37 -26.44
C LYS A 267 3.12 -14.41 -25.93
N ALA A 268 2.71 -13.24 -25.45
CA ALA A 268 3.62 -12.19 -24.97
C ALA A 268 3.03 -11.55 -23.72
N PRO A 269 3.88 -11.13 -22.77
CA PRO A 269 3.44 -10.46 -21.57
C PRO A 269 2.59 -9.22 -21.88
N THR A 270 1.48 -9.08 -21.15
CA THR A 270 0.58 -7.93 -21.24
C THR A 270 0.13 -7.53 -19.85
N TYR A 271 -0.31 -6.29 -19.70
CA TYR A 271 -0.76 -5.71 -18.44
C TYR A 271 -1.89 -4.70 -18.68
N ASN A 272 -2.59 -4.33 -17.64
CA ASN A 272 -3.47 -3.17 -17.61
C ASN A 272 -2.70 -2.01 -17.00
N PHE A 273 -2.75 -0.85 -17.66
CA PHE A 273 -2.11 0.37 -17.18
C PHE A 273 -3.00 1.55 -17.53
N THR A 274 -3.46 2.27 -16.52
CA THR A 274 -4.50 3.29 -16.69
C THR A 274 -4.10 4.56 -15.97
N CYS A 275 -4.10 5.67 -16.71
CA CYS A 275 -3.98 7.01 -16.13
C CYS A 275 -5.25 7.36 -15.35
N GLN A 276 -5.10 7.91 -14.16
CA GLN A 276 -6.19 8.23 -13.24
C GLN A 276 -6.28 9.74 -12.92
N ASP A 277 -5.53 10.59 -13.61
CA ASP A 277 -5.41 12.02 -13.28
C ASP A 277 -6.75 12.74 -13.22
N ASP A 278 -7.64 12.45 -14.17
CA ASP A 278 -8.96 13.07 -14.30
C ASP A 278 -10.11 12.07 -14.07
N ALA A 279 -9.83 10.91 -13.44
CA ALA A 279 -10.85 9.87 -13.25
C ALA A 279 -11.98 10.33 -12.32
N TYR A 280 -11.64 11.13 -11.29
CA TYR A 280 -12.58 11.73 -10.34
C TYR A 280 -12.12 13.13 -9.94
N ASP A 281 -13.06 13.96 -9.55
CA ASP A 281 -12.76 15.27 -8.97
C ASP A 281 -12.02 15.09 -7.63
N LYS A 282 -10.84 15.70 -7.50
CA LYS A 282 -9.99 15.62 -6.30
C LYS A 282 -10.73 16.04 -5.02
N ARG A 283 -11.69 16.98 -5.14
CA ARG A 283 -12.53 17.45 -4.04
C ARG A 283 -13.35 16.31 -3.40
N ILE A 284 -13.67 15.24 -4.17
CA ILE A 284 -14.33 14.05 -3.62
C ILE A 284 -13.40 13.37 -2.62
N THR A 285 -12.13 13.17 -2.98
CA THR A 285 -11.11 12.58 -2.09
C THR A 285 -10.91 13.42 -0.82
N GLU A 286 -10.82 14.73 -0.96
CA GLU A 286 -10.72 15.66 0.17
C GLU A 286 -11.95 15.57 1.09
N SER A 287 -13.14 15.46 0.50
CA SER A 287 -14.40 15.29 1.25
C SER A 287 -14.42 13.95 2.02
N LEU A 288 -13.94 12.85 1.42
CA LEU A 288 -13.83 11.55 2.09
C LEU A 288 -12.88 11.62 3.29
N LEU A 289 -11.73 12.25 3.14
CA LEU A 289 -10.77 12.46 4.23
C LEU A 289 -11.40 13.31 5.35
N TYR A 290 -12.07 14.39 5.00
CA TYR A 290 -12.76 15.25 5.97
C TYR A 290 -13.88 14.50 6.71
N GLN A 291 -14.68 13.69 6.01
CA GLN A 291 -15.69 12.82 6.64
C GLN A 291 -15.08 11.86 7.65
N TYR A 292 -13.92 11.26 7.31
CA TYR A 292 -13.20 10.40 8.25
C TYR A 292 -12.79 11.16 9.51
N GLN A 293 -12.18 12.33 9.35
CA GLN A 293 -11.76 13.18 10.46
C GLN A 293 -12.92 13.58 11.37
N LEU A 294 -14.08 13.97 10.78
CA LEU A 294 -15.27 14.28 11.56
C LEU A 294 -15.80 13.09 12.37
N ARG A 295 -15.75 11.87 11.82
CA ARG A 295 -16.19 10.66 12.54
C ARG A 295 -15.27 10.30 13.69
N LYS A 296 -14.01 10.72 13.66
CA LYS A 296 -13.04 10.52 14.74
C LYS A 296 -13.03 11.66 15.75
N THR A 297 -13.80 12.73 15.50
CA THR A 297 -14.01 13.77 16.52
C THR A 297 -14.71 13.12 17.71
N GLU A 298 -14.08 13.21 18.87
CA GLU A 298 -14.59 12.58 20.10
C GLU A 298 -16.00 13.06 20.42
N THR A 299 -16.92 12.12 20.48
CA THR A 299 -18.24 12.39 21.06
C THR A 299 -18.11 12.25 22.57
N LYS A 300 -18.51 13.26 23.30
CA LYS A 300 -18.60 13.18 24.76
C LYS A 300 -19.49 11.99 25.13
N SER A 301 -18.93 11.01 25.83
CA SER A 301 -19.68 9.85 26.32
C SER A 301 -19.74 9.88 27.84
N VAL A 302 -20.84 9.40 28.37
CA VAL A 302 -20.98 9.17 29.84
C VAL A 302 -20.15 7.93 30.15
N THR A 303 -19.18 8.07 31.05
CA THR A 303 -18.37 6.94 31.53
C THR A 303 -18.95 6.48 32.88
N LEU A 304 -19.24 5.17 32.96
CA LEU A 304 -19.56 4.52 34.22
C LEU A 304 -18.27 4.39 35.06
N ILE A 305 -18.23 5.09 36.19
CA ILE A 305 -17.13 4.93 37.15
C ILE A 305 -17.73 4.24 38.39
N ASN A 306 -17.21 3.07 38.74
CA ASN A 306 -17.65 2.28 39.90
C ASN A 306 -19.15 1.96 39.95
N GLY A 307 -19.82 1.83 38.80
CA GLY A 307 -21.25 1.52 38.75
C GLY A 307 -22.17 2.69 39.01
N GLU A 308 -21.65 3.90 39.21
CA GLU A 308 -22.42 5.12 39.39
C GLU A 308 -22.34 6.00 38.15
N ILE A 309 -23.49 6.60 37.79
CA ILE A 309 -23.60 7.64 36.76
C ILE A 309 -23.63 8.98 37.45
N ASN A 310 -22.58 9.78 37.29
CA ASN A 310 -22.59 11.16 37.78
C ASN A 310 -22.72 12.12 36.58
N LEU A 311 -23.87 12.76 36.45
CA LEU A 311 -24.21 13.68 35.36
C LEU A 311 -23.51 15.04 35.50
N ASP A 312 -23.13 15.42 36.71
CA ASP A 312 -22.52 16.73 37.00
C ASP A 312 -21.00 16.73 36.75
N GLU A 313 -20.36 15.58 36.85
CA GLU A 313 -18.92 15.43 36.62
C GLU A 313 -18.58 14.92 35.20
N GLY A 314 -19.55 14.42 34.46
CA GLY A 314 -19.34 13.68 33.21
C GLY A 314 -19.09 14.53 31.99
N LEU A 315 -19.06 15.86 32.07
CA LEU A 315 -18.95 16.72 30.89
C LEU A 315 -17.58 17.38 30.68
N GLU A 316 -16.68 17.31 31.66
CA GLU A 316 -15.31 17.77 31.53
C GLU A 316 -14.37 16.55 31.55
N GLY A 317 -13.90 16.19 30.36
CA GLY A 317 -13.23 14.96 30.02
C GLY A 317 -12.17 14.46 30.99
N ASN A 318 -12.43 13.32 31.58
CA ASN A 318 -11.41 12.43 32.11
C ASN A 318 -11.05 11.37 31.05
N TYR A 319 -10.47 11.78 29.95
CA TYR A 319 -9.77 10.85 29.09
C TYR A 319 -8.40 10.57 29.70
N LYS A 320 -8.29 9.51 30.47
CA LYS A 320 -6.98 8.90 30.70
C LYS A 320 -6.58 8.25 29.40
N SER A 321 -5.53 8.78 28.77
CA SER A 321 -4.79 8.04 27.74
C SER A 321 -4.36 6.72 28.38
N VAL A 322 -4.92 5.61 27.92
CA VAL A 322 -4.51 4.27 28.37
C VAL A 322 -3.12 4.05 27.84
N SER A 323 -2.13 3.90 28.71
CA SER A 323 -0.76 3.62 28.31
C SER A 323 -0.67 2.24 27.66
N LEU A 324 0.34 2.04 26.81
CA LEU A 324 0.58 0.73 26.19
C LEU A 324 0.73 -0.39 27.25
N GLU A 325 1.27 -0.07 28.42
CA GLU A 325 1.41 -1.00 29.56
C GLU A 325 0.06 -1.39 30.17
N GLU A 326 -0.93 -0.45 30.22
CA GLU A 326 -2.28 -0.75 30.66
C GLU A 326 -3.03 -1.63 29.66
N LEU A 327 -2.83 -1.40 28.33
CA LEU A 327 -3.40 -2.26 27.28
C LEU A 327 -2.81 -3.69 27.31
N VAL A 328 -1.54 -3.85 27.68
CA VAL A 328 -0.91 -5.16 27.84
C VAL A 328 -1.46 -5.89 29.05
N LYS A 329 -1.66 -5.19 30.18
CA LYS A 329 -2.27 -5.75 31.40
C LYS A 329 -3.71 -6.19 31.20
N VAL A 330 -4.51 -5.45 30.42
CA VAL A 330 -5.88 -5.86 30.05
C VAL A 330 -5.88 -7.16 29.24
N LYS A 331 -4.91 -7.34 28.36
CA LYS A 331 -4.78 -8.62 27.59
C LYS A 331 -4.35 -9.82 28.45
N GLU A 332 -3.60 -9.60 29.52
CA GLU A 332 -3.22 -10.66 30.44
C GLU A 332 -4.39 -11.08 31.34
N THR A 333 -5.22 -10.13 31.80
CA THR A 333 -6.43 -10.41 32.56
C THR A 333 -7.53 -11.09 31.73
N ASP A 334 -7.69 -10.73 30.45
CA ASP A 334 -8.64 -11.39 29.56
C ASP A 334 -8.24 -12.86 29.26
N LYS A 335 -6.96 -13.18 29.24
CA LYS A 335 -6.48 -14.56 29.07
C LYS A 335 -6.69 -15.43 30.34
N GLU A 336 -6.68 -14.85 31.53
CA GLU A 336 -6.97 -15.57 32.75
C GLU A 336 -8.49 -15.85 32.91
N VAL A 337 -9.36 -14.99 32.37
CA VAL A 337 -10.82 -15.18 32.39
C VAL A 337 -11.27 -16.23 31.36
N GLU A 338 -10.61 -16.36 30.20
CA GLU A 338 -10.94 -17.40 29.20
C GLU A 338 -10.55 -18.84 29.62
N GLN A 339 -9.75 -19.01 30.66
CA GLN A 339 -9.35 -20.36 31.15
C GLN A 339 -10.32 -20.96 32.17
N ASP A 340 -11.33 -20.23 32.62
CA ASP A 340 -12.27 -20.70 33.70
C ASP A 340 -13.71 -20.94 33.20
N GLU A 341 -13.96 -20.99 31.88
CA GLU A 341 -15.25 -21.41 31.34
C GLU A 341 -15.38 -22.94 31.33
N SER A 342 -15.85 -23.47 32.45
CA SER A 342 -16.46 -24.82 32.51
C SER A 342 -17.70 -24.84 31.60
N PRO A 343 -17.97 -25.94 30.85
CA PRO A 343 -19.10 -26.01 29.93
C PRO A 343 -20.43 -25.87 30.66
N LEU A 344 -21.21 -24.86 30.26
CA LEU A 344 -22.51 -24.47 30.84
C LEU A 344 -23.68 -25.41 30.49
N PHE A 345 -23.45 -26.60 29.90
CA PHE A 345 -24.50 -27.57 29.61
C PHE A 345 -24.15 -28.96 30.12
N PRO A 346 -25.05 -29.62 30.87
CA PRO A 346 -24.90 -31.02 31.22
C PRO A 346 -25.11 -31.89 29.97
N PRO A 347 -24.48 -33.08 29.89
CA PRO A 347 -24.69 -34.00 28.79
C PRO A 347 -26.14 -34.47 28.75
N GLU A 348 -26.74 -34.41 27.56
CA GLU A 348 -28.05 -35.04 27.31
C GLU A 348 -27.90 -36.56 27.39
N GLU A 349 -28.82 -37.21 28.15
CA GLU A 349 -28.99 -38.64 28.21
C GLU A 349 -29.60 -39.25 26.94
#